data_b6b25fc4ec9f3b34221654061fcd2868
#
_entry.id   b6b25fc4ec9f3b34221654061fcd2868
#
_cell.length_a   1.000
_cell.length_b   1.000
_cell.length_c   1.000
_cell.angle_alpha   90.00
_cell.angle_beta   90.00
_cell.angle_gamma   90.00
#
_symmetry.space_group_name_H-M   'P 1'
#
loop_
_entity.id
_entity.type
_entity.pdbx_description
1 polymer ?
#
loop_
_entity_poly.entity_id
_entity_poly.type
_entity_poly.pdbx_seq_one_letter_code
_entity_poly.pdbx_strand_id
1 'polypeptide(L)'
;YIPPESIHDQWDVPGLEAALREEFSIDLPIQQWLEQDRRLDEEGLARRVTNEVVARYNTRREQMGADSAAMLERHFTLSSLDRHWKEHLAAMDYLRQGIHLRGYAQKNPEQEYKKEAFNLFVSMLAVIKSDVVTDLSRIHVPTPEEIAEMEAQQQAQAEAQAAALQLNLANESQPVVDAQFEQTQ
;
A
#
# COMPACT_ATOMS: atom_id res chain seq x y z
N TYR A 1 10.64 13.58 13.01
CA TYR A 1 10.21 13.18 14.35
C TYR A 1 11.39 13.12 15.33
N ILE A 2 12.52 12.54 14.90
CA ILE A 2 13.72 12.37 15.73
C ILE A 2 14.88 13.05 15.00
N PRO A 3 15.27 14.28 15.43
CA PRO A 3 16.41 14.96 14.84
C PRO A 3 17.73 14.23 15.15
N PRO A 4 18.68 14.17 14.20
CA PRO A 4 20.00 13.58 14.46
C PRO A 4 20.70 14.22 15.65
N GLU A 5 21.41 13.40 16.44
CA GLU A 5 22.17 13.86 17.62
C GLU A 5 21.35 14.61 18.69
N SER A 6 20.01 14.39 18.72
CA SER A 6 19.09 15.05 19.65
C SER A 6 18.89 14.21 20.93
N ILE A 7 18.46 14.87 22.01
CA ILE A 7 18.07 14.23 23.26
C ILE A 7 16.58 13.88 23.25
N HIS A 8 16.16 12.91 24.07
CA HIS A 8 14.77 12.41 24.12
C HIS A 8 13.72 13.50 24.28
N ASP A 9 14.02 14.58 25.00
CA ASP A 9 13.10 15.71 25.22
C ASP A 9 12.77 16.50 23.93
N GLN A 10 13.57 16.32 22.88
CA GLN A 10 13.38 16.94 21.57
C GLN A 10 12.69 16.02 20.57
N TRP A 11 12.40 14.80 20.96
CA TRP A 11 11.80 13.78 20.09
C TRP A 11 10.29 13.95 20.03
N ASP A 12 9.75 14.02 18.83
CA ASP A 12 8.30 13.99 18.61
C ASP A 12 7.81 12.54 18.54
N VAL A 13 7.82 11.87 19.71
CA VAL A 13 7.40 10.47 19.83
C VAL A 13 5.93 10.27 19.45
N PRO A 14 4.98 11.10 19.92
CA PRO A 14 3.59 10.98 19.48
C PRO A 14 3.39 11.13 17.98
N GLY A 15 4.12 12.05 17.35
CA GLY A 15 4.11 12.23 15.89
C GLY A 15 4.66 11.00 15.17
N LEU A 16 5.73 10.40 15.68
CA LEU A 16 6.29 9.16 15.12
C LEU A 16 5.32 7.97 15.25
N GLU A 17 4.70 7.77 16.42
CA GLU A 17 3.70 6.72 16.63
C GLU A 17 2.48 6.91 15.71
N ALA A 18 2.02 8.15 15.53
CA ALA A 18 0.93 8.46 14.62
C ALA A 18 1.30 8.18 13.15
N ALA A 19 2.50 8.59 12.72
CA ALA A 19 2.99 8.32 11.36
C ALA A 19 3.12 6.82 11.08
N LEU A 20 3.67 6.03 12.01
CA LEU A 20 3.79 4.58 11.87
C LEU A 20 2.42 3.91 11.74
N ARG A 21 1.42 4.39 12.49
CA ARG A 21 0.04 3.89 12.38
C ARG A 21 -0.60 4.26 11.05
N GLU A 22 -0.45 5.50 10.62
CA GLU A 22 -1.08 6.01 9.40
C GLU A 22 -0.44 5.44 8.13
N GLU A 23 0.91 5.42 8.08
CA GLU A 23 1.63 4.99 6.88
C GLU A 23 1.75 3.46 6.77
N PHE A 24 2.02 2.78 7.89
CA PHE A 24 2.33 1.35 7.89
C PHE A 24 1.27 0.48 8.59
N SER A 25 0.21 1.07 9.14
CA SER A 25 -0.80 0.36 9.95
C SER A 25 -0.18 -0.41 11.12
N ILE A 26 0.83 0.17 11.77
CA ILE A 26 1.58 -0.45 12.85
C ILE A 26 1.49 0.42 14.10
N ASP A 27 0.93 -0.14 15.17
CA ASP A 27 0.94 0.45 16.50
C ASP A 27 2.16 -0.04 17.28
N LEU A 28 3.07 0.88 17.63
CA LEU A 28 4.24 0.61 18.46
C LEU A 28 4.20 1.50 19.71
N PRO A 29 4.40 0.96 20.91
CA PRO A 29 4.41 1.74 22.15
C PRO A 29 5.79 2.37 22.41
N ILE A 30 6.21 3.29 21.54
CA ILE A 30 7.56 3.88 21.56
C ILE A 30 7.77 4.67 22.86
N GLN A 31 6.75 5.40 23.31
CA GLN A 31 6.80 6.13 24.58
C GLN A 31 7.14 5.18 25.76
N GLN A 32 6.51 4.01 25.82
CA GLN A 32 6.78 3.03 26.86
C GLN A 32 8.20 2.45 26.76
N TRP A 33 8.71 2.28 25.55
CA TRP A 33 10.08 1.80 25.36
C TRP A 33 11.12 2.76 25.91
N LEU A 34 10.93 4.07 25.70
CA LEU A 34 11.81 5.11 26.22
C LEU A 34 11.73 5.26 27.73
N GLU A 35 10.56 5.02 28.34
CA GLU A 35 10.39 4.99 29.79
C GLU A 35 11.11 3.81 30.45
N GLN A 36 11.11 2.63 29.77
CA GLN A 36 11.77 1.41 30.23
C GLN A 36 13.29 1.46 30.04
N ASP A 37 13.75 2.06 28.95
CA ASP A 37 15.17 2.17 28.64
C ASP A 37 15.54 3.61 28.24
N ARG A 38 15.95 4.39 29.23
CA ARG A 38 16.38 5.77 29.03
C ARG A 38 17.73 5.91 28.29
N ARG A 39 18.42 4.81 27.99
CA ARG A 39 19.67 4.79 27.23
C ARG A 39 19.45 4.48 25.76
N LEU A 40 18.22 4.26 25.36
CA LEU A 40 17.87 3.96 23.98
C LEU A 40 18.15 5.21 23.12
N ASP A 41 19.21 5.14 22.33
CA ASP A 41 19.57 6.20 21.38
C ASP A 41 18.75 6.10 20.08
N GLU A 42 18.93 7.07 19.19
CA GLU A 42 18.25 7.14 17.89
C GLU A 42 18.43 5.84 17.07
N GLU A 43 19.68 5.35 17.00
CA GLU A 43 20.00 4.14 16.24
C GLU A 43 19.39 2.88 16.87
N GLY A 44 19.40 2.79 18.18
CA GLY A 44 18.77 1.71 18.94
C GLY A 44 17.26 1.69 18.74
N LEU A 45 16.62 2.88 18.77
CA LEU A 45 15.19 3.00 18.50
C LEU A 45 14.87 2.60 17.06
N ALA A 46 15.61 3.09 16.07
CA ALA A 46 15.43 2.74 14.67
C ALA A 46 15.54 1.22 14.43
N ARG A 47 16.55 0.58 15.05
CA ARG A 47 16.70 -0.89 15.01
C ARG A 47 15.52 -1.61 15.64
N ARG A 48 15.03 -1.13 16.79
CA ARG A 48 13.91 -1.76 17.49
C ARG A 48 12.63 -1.64 16.68
N VAL A 49 12.32 -0.47 16.13
CA VAL A 49 11.19 -0.25 15.23
C VAL A 49 11.27 -1.17 14.01
N THR A 50 12.44 -1.22 13.35
CA THR A 50 12.65 -2.09 12.19
C THR A 50 12.42 -3.56 12.52
N ASN A 51 12.96 -4.04 13.65
CA ASN A 51 12.80 -5.42 14.08
C ASN A 51 11.31 -5.77 14.33
N GLU A 52 10.56 -4.88 14.97
CA GLU A 52 9.14 -5.07 15.21
C GLU A 52 8.33 -5.10 13.91
N VAL A 53 8.63 -4.20 12.96
CA VAL A 53 8.00 -4.19 11.63
C VAL A 53 8.26 -5.50 10.90
N VAL A 54 9.52 -5.94 10.87
CA VAL A 54 9.92 -7.20 10.21
C VAL A 54 9.28 -8.42 10.90
N ALA A 55 9.24 -8.44 12.23
CA ALA A 55 8.63 -9.54 12.99
C ALA A 55 7.12 -9.65 12.68
N ARG A 56 6.40 -8.53 12.67
CA ARG A 56 4.97 -8.49 12.31
C ARG A 56 4.72 -8.92 10.87
N TYR A 57 5.56 -8.48 9.95
CA TYR A 57 5.47 -8.91 8.56
C TYR A 57 5.68 -10.44 8.42
N ASN A 58 6.71 -10.99 9.08
CA ASN A 58 6.97 -12.42 9.07
C ASN A 58 5.80 -13.25 9.61
N THR A 59 5.19 -12.80 10.72
CA THR A 59 3.98 -13.44 11.26
C THR A 59 2.83 -13.45 10.24
N ARG A 60 2.55 -12.32 9.58
CA ARG A 60 1.53 -12.25 8.53
C ARG A 60 1.89 -13.15 7.34
N ARG A 61 3.16 -13.17 6.94
CA ARG A 61 3.66 -14.01 5.86
C ARG A 61 3.43 -15.50 6.13
N GLU A 62 3.66 -15.94 7.37
CA GLU A 62 3.36 -17.30 7.83
C GLU A 62 1.86 -17.61 7.78
N GLN A 63 1.02 -16.68 8.22
CA GLN A 63 -0.45 -16.83 8.18
C GLN A 63 -0.99 -16.94 6.74
N MET A 64 -0.45 -16.15 5.81
CA MET A 64 -0.85 -16.21 4.40
C MET A 64 -0.39 -17.49 3.67
N GLY A 65 0.67 -18.11 4.16
CA GLY A 65 1.39 -19.17 3.47
C GLY A 65 2.39 -18.66 2.44
N ALA A 66 3.43 -19.44 2.19
CA ALA A 66 4.60 -19.02 1.41
C ALA A 66 4.26 -18.60 -0.03
N ASP A 67 3.39 -19.34 -0.71
CA ASP A 67 3.05 -19.08 -2.11
C ASP A 67 2.23 -17.80 -2.28
N SER A 68 1.22 -17.59 -1.42
CA SER A 68 0.39 -16.38 -1.43
C SER A 68 1.21 -15.14 -1.09
N ALA A 69 2.08 -15.25 -0.07
CA ALA A 69 2.98 -14.17 0.30
C ALA A 69 3.93 -13.80 -0.84
N ALA A 70 4.57 -14.80 -1.48
CA ALA A 70 5.47 -14.57 -2.61
C ALA A 70 4.75 -13.95 -3.83
N MET A 71 3.47 -14.29 -4.04
CA MET A 71 2.66 -13.70 -5.10
C MET A 71 2.38 -12.23 -4.81
N LEU A 72 2.02 -11.86 -3.59
CA LEU A 72 1.78 -10.49 -3.17
C LEU A 72 3.06 -9.64 -3.19
N GLU A 73 4.16 -10.18 -2.65
CA GLU A 73 5.48 -9.53 -2.71
C GLU A 73 5.88 -9.18 -4.15
N ARG A 74 5.71 -10.14 -5.06
CA ARG A 74 5.98 -9.93 -6.49
C ARG A 74 5.04 -8.90 -7.11
N HIS A 75 3.75 -8.98 -6.79
CA HIS A 75 2.74 -8.07 -7.34
C HIS A 75 3.05 -6.61 -6.96
N PHE A 76 3.24 -6.32 -5.68
CA PHE A 76 3.54 -4.96 -5.22
C PHE A 76 4.88 -4.46 -5.75
N THR A 77 5.91 -5.32 -5.75
CA THR A 77 7.22 -4.94 -6.27
C THR A 77 7.16 -4.59 -7.77
N LEU A 78 6.51 -5.41 -8.58
CA LEU A 78 6.41 -5.17 -10.02
C LEU A 78 5.50 -3.98 -10.34
N SER A 79 4.40 -3.82 -9.61
CA SER A 79 3.48 -2.69 -9.80
C SER A 79 4.15 -1.35 -9.48
N SER A 80 4.87 -1.27 -8.35
CA SER A 80 5.62 -0.07 -7.98
C SER A 80 6.76 0.20 -8.95
N LEU A 81 7.52 -0.83 -9.34
CA LEU A 81 8.59 -0.71 -10.33
C LEU A 81 8.07 -0.17 -11.67
N ASP A 82 6.98 -0.73 -12.20
CA ASP A 82 6.43 -0.32 -13.50
C ASP A 82 5.98 1.14 -13.50
N ARG A 83 5.33 1.58 -12.42
CA ARG A 83 4.90 2.97 -12.24
C ARG A 83 6.09 3.93 -12.23
N HIS A 84 7.05 3.72 -11.32
CA HIS A 84 8.17 4.63 -11.14
C HIS A 84 9.20 4.55 -12.27
N TRP A 85 9.30 3.41 -12.94
CA TRP A 85 10.14 3.28 -14.13
C TRP A 85 9.64 4.17 -15.28
N LYS A 86 8.33 4.22 -15.51
CA LYS A 86 7.73 5.11 -16.51
C LYS A 86 8.00 6.59 -16.19
N GLU A 87 7.84 6.98 -14.93
CA GLU A 87 8.14 8.33 -14.44
C GLU A 87 9.62 8.66 -14.60
N HIS A 88 10.49 7.71 -14.27
CA HIS A 88 11.94 7.86 -14.44
C HIS A 88 12.35 8.07 -15.89
N LEU A 89 11.79 7.30 -16.83
CA LEU A 89 12.07 7.49 -18.26
C LEU A 89 11.65 8.89 -18.74
N ALA A 90 10.50 9.38 -18.29
CA ALA A 90 10.06 10.73 -18.62
C ALA A 90 10.98 11.80 -18.01
N ALA A 91 11.43 11.61 -16.76
CA ALA A 91 12.39 12.51 -16.11
C ALA A 91 13.76 12.51 -16.82
N MET A 92 14.23 11.35 -17.29
CA MET A 92 15.45 11.22 -18.05
C MET A 92 15.38 11.92 -19.42
N ASP A 93 14.24 11.84 -20.09
CA ASP A 93 14.03 12.57 -21.35
C ASP A 93 14.03 14.09 -21.13
N TYR A 94 13.38 14.55 -20.05
CA TYR A 94 13.40 15.96 -19.66
C TYR A 94 14.83 16.44 -19.32
N LEU A 95 15.58 15.65 -18.55
CA LEU A 95 16.98 15.93 -18.22
C LEU A 95 17.82 16.05 -19.50
N ARG A 96 17.66 15.12 -20.45
CA ARG A 96 18.38 15.11 -21.73
C ARG A 96 18.10 16.38 -22.54
N GLN A 97 16.87 16.86 -22.58
CA GLN A 97 16.50 18.09 -23.29
C GLN A 97 17.09 19.35 -22.63
N GLY A 98 17.14 19.39 -21.30
CA GLY A 98 17.58 20.55 -20.53
C GLY A 98 19.10 20.64 -20.29
N ILE A 99 19.85 19.55 -20.45
CA ILE A 99 21.26 19.48 -20.02
C ILE A 99 22.18 20.47 -20.76
N HIS A 100 21.88 20.77 -22.02
CA HIS A 100 22.67 21.71 -22.83
C HIS A 100 22.68 23.13 -22.27
N LEU A 101 21.60 23.54 -21.56
CA LEU A 101 21.51 24.85 -20.94
C LEU A 101 22.52 25.03 -19.81
N ARG A 102 23.02 23.94 -19.21
CA ARG A 102 24.00 23.98 -18.13
C ARG A 102 25.41 24.26 -18.61
N GLY A 103 25.70 24.12 -19.90
CA GLY A 103 26.95 24.53 -20.51
C GLY A 103 27.25 26.02 -20.36
N TYR A 104 26.23 26.85 -20.26
CA TYR A 104 26.40 28.31 -20.03
C TYR A 104 26.97 28.65 -18.64
N ALA A 105 26.88 27.73 -17.67
CA ALA A 105 27.41 27.91 -16.31
C ALA A 105 28.85 27.39 -16.15
N GLN A 106 29.62 27.22 -17.21
CA GLN A 106 30.99 26.65 -17.24
C GLN A 106 31.11 25.25 -16.64
N LYS A 107 30.00 24.51 -16.56
CA LYS A 107 29.98 23.12 -16.14
C LYS A 107 30.06 22.19 -17.36
N ASN A 108 30.71 21.03 -17.17
CA ASN A 108 30.72 20.01 -18.22
C ASN A 108 29.32 19.33 -18.28
N PRO A 109 28.54 19.53 -19.38
CA PRO A 109 27.18 19.00 -19.49
C PRO A 109 27.11 17.48 -19.37
N GLU A 110 28.13 16.75 -19.84
CA GLU A 110 28.17 15.29 -19.78
C GLU A 110 28.34 14.81 -18.33
N GLN A 111 29.18 15.46 -17.53
CA GLN A 111 29.35 15.10 -16.11
C GLN A 111 28.12 15.43 -15.30
N GLU A 112 27.50 16.59 -15.55
CA GLU A 112 26.26 16.97 -14.88
C GLU A 112 25.11 16.00 -15.24
N TYR A 113 25.02 15.60 -16.52
CA TYR A 113 24.04 14.60 -16.95
C TYR A 113 24.21 13.28 -16.19
N LYS A 114 25.43 12.73 -16.15
CA LYS A 114 25.72 11.47 -15.44
C LYS A 114 25.36 11.55 -13.96
N LYS A 115 25.71 12.66 -13.31
CA LYS A 115 25.42 12.89 -11.89
C LYS A 115 23.90 12.97 -11.63
N GLU A 116 23.17 13.76 -12.42
CA GLU A 116 21.73 13.92 -12.22
C GLU A 116 20.96 12.65 -12.58
N ALA A 117 21.34 11.98 -13.68
CA ALA A 117 20.78 10.68 -14.05
C ALA A 117 20.94 9.64 -12.92
N PHE A 118 22.13 9.59 -12.33
CA PHE A 118 22.38 8.71 -11.19
C PHE A 118 21.51 9.07 -9.99
N ASN A 119 21.38 10.36 -9.67
CA ASN A 119 20.53 10.80 -8.57
C ASN A 119 19.05 10.47 -8.79
N LEU A 120 18.54 10.67 -10.01
CA LEU A 120 17.18 10.30 -10.39
C LEU A 120 16.96 8.79 -10.21
N PHE A 121 17.92 7.97 -10.64
CA PHE A 121 17.83 6.52 -10.48
C PHE A 121 17.83 6.08 -9.02
N VAL A 122 18.73 6.62 -8.19
CA VAL A 122 18.79 6.32 -6.75
C VAL A 122 17.51 6.75 -6.05
N SER A 123 16.98 7.93 -6.39
CA SER A 123 15.71 8.42 -5.83
C SER A 123 14.54 7.52 -6.23
N MET A 124 14.46 7.08 -7.48
CA MET A 124 13.45 6.12 -7.93
C MET A 124 13.52 4.82 -7.12
N LEU A 125 14.71 4.23 -6.93
CA LEU A 125 14.87 3.02 -6.13
C LEU A 125 14.44 3.20 -4.67
N ALA A 126 14.71 4.37 -4.09
CA ALA A 126 14.30 4.68 -2.72
C ALA A 126 12.77 4.75 -2.60
N VAL A 127 12.10 5.40 -3.55
CA VAL A 127 10.63 5.48 -3.58
C VAL A 127 10.01 4.09 -3.78
N ILE A 128 10.52 3.27 -4.73
CA ILE A 128 10.03 1.90 -4.92
C ILE A 128 10.12 1.09 -3.62
N LYS A 129 11.25 1.16 -2.92
CA LYS A 129 11.42 0.46 -1.64
C LYS A 129 10.41 0.93 -0.60
N SER A 130 10.20 2.24 -0.48
CA SER A 130 9.23 2.81 0.45
C SER A 130 7.81 2.34 0.14
N ASP A 131 7.38 2.44 -1.12
CA ASP A 131 6.06 2.02 -1.55
C ASP A 131 5.80 0.54 -1.26
N VAL A 132 6.74 -0.33 -1.64
CA VAL A 132 6.61 -1.78 -1.42
C VAL A 132 6.50 -2.10 0.07
N VAL A 133 7.32 -1.48 0.92
CA VAL A 133 7.25 -1.67 2.37
C VAL A 133 5.91 -1.18 2.92
N THR A 134 5.44 -0.02 2.48
CA THR A 134 4.14 0.55 2.88
C THR A 134 3.00 -0.37 2.49
N ASP A 135 2.95 -0.80 1.22
CA ASP A 135 1.89 -1.68 0.71
C ASP A 135 1.86 -3.03 1.44
N LEU A 136 3.03 -3.67 1.62
CA LEU A 136 3.14 -4.94 2.34
C LEU A 136 2.78 -4.79 3.83
N SER A 137 3.07 -3.65 4.44
CA SER A 137 2.72 -3.39 5.84
C SER A 137 1.22 -3.20 6.07
N ARG A 138 0.49 -2.76 5.05
CA ARG A 138 -0.97 -2.54 5.10
C ARG A 138 -1.80 -3.77 4.79
N ILE A 139 -1.18 -4.87 4.34
CA ILE A 139 -1.92 -6.10 4.06
C ILE A 139 -2.62 -6.57 5.33
N HIS A 140 -3.95 -6.68 5.23
CA HIS A 140 -4.75 -7.36 6.23
C HIS A 140 -4.90 -8.84 5.85
N VAL A 141 -4.52 -9.72 6.75
CA VAL A 141 -4.76 -11.16 6.60
C VAL A 141 -6.02 -11.46 7.41
N PRO A 142 -7.13 -11.82 6.75
CA PRO A 142 -8.38 -12.07 7.47
C PRO A 142 -8.22 -13.27 8.40
N THR A 143 -8.79 -13.14 9.60
CA THR A 143 -8.85 -14.22 10.58
C THR A 143 -9.81 -15.32 10.12
N PRO A 144 -9.70 -16.56 10.65
CA PRO A 144 -10.64 -17.62 10.34
C PRO A 144 -12.11 -17.24 10.61
N GLU A 145 -12.35 -16.39 11.62
CA GLU A 145 -13.67 -15.85 11.95
C GLU A 145 -14.18 -14.89 10.89
N GLU A 146 -13.35 -13.97 10.43
CA GLU A 146 -13.67 -13.02 9.35
C GLU A 146 -13.90 -13.76 8.01
N ILE A 147 -13.14 -14.82 7.74
CA ILE A 147 -13.36 -15.68 6.55
C ILE A 147 -14.72 -16.32 6.63
N ALA A 148 -15.09 -16.91 7.77
CA ALA A 148 -16.38 -17.56 7.96
C ALA A 148 -17.54 -16.55 7.82
N GLU A 149 -17.39 -15.32 8.33
CA GLU A 149 -18.37 -14.26 8.16
C GLU A 149 -18.52 -13.82 6.68
N MET A 150 -17.40 -13.67 5.97
CA MET A 150 -17.43 -13.34 4.54
C MET A 150 -18.08 -14.44 3.70
N GLU A 151 -17.80 -15.71 4.00
CA GLU A 151 -18.42 -16.84 3.32
C GLU A 151 -19.93 -16.89 3.60
N ALA A 152 -20.36 -16.69 4.85
CA ALA A 152 -21.76 -16.60 5.20
C ALA A 152 -22.49 -15.45 4.49
N GLN A 153 -21.86 -14.27 4.40
CA GLN A 153 -22.40 -13.12 3.67
C GLN A 153 -22.51 -13.39 2.17
N GLN A 154 -21.50 -14.04 1.56
CA GLN A 154 -21.53 -14.41 0.15
C GLN A 154 -22.64 -15.42 -0.14
N GLN A 155 -22.82 -16.43 0.73
CA GLN A 155 -23.91 -17.39 0.59
C GLN A 155 -25.28 -16.72 0.69
N ALA A 156 -25.48 -15.87 1.68
CA ALA A 156 -26.74 -15.12 1.82
C ALA A 156 -27.03 -14.20 0.62
N GLN A 157 -26.02 -13.57 0.05
CA GLN A 157 -26.18 -12.76 -1.17
C GLN A 157 -26.52 -13.63 -2.40
N ALA A 158 -25.86 -14.77 -2.54
CA ALA A 158 -26.13 -15.70 -3.63
C ALA A 158 -27.56 -16.28 -3.55
N GLU A 159 -28.04 -16.64 -2.35
CA GLU A 159 -29.40 -17.07 -2.10
C GLU A 159 -30.44 -15.97 -2.40
N ALA A 160 -30.16 -14.74 -1.97
CA ALA A 160 -31.01 -13.60 -2.25
C ALA A 160 -31.11 -13.30 -3.77
N GLN A 161 -29.97 -13.39 -4.48
CA GLN A 161 -29.94 -13.22 -5.93
C GLN A 161 -30.69 -14.35 -6.65
N ALA A 162 -30.54 -15.59 -6.23
CA ALA A 162 -31.26 -16.74 -6.79
C ALA A 162 -32.77 -16.62 -6.56
N ALA A 163 -33.20 -16.20 -5.36
CA ALA A 163 -34.61 -15.96 -5.05
C ALA A 163 -35.19 -14.80 -5.89
N ALA A 164 -34.44 -13.71 -6.06
CA ALA A 164 -34.86 -12.59 -6.89
C ALA A 164 -35.03 -12.99 -8.39
N LEU A 165 -34.09 -13.83 -8.88
CA LEU A 165 -34.17 -14.34 -10.25
C LEU A 165 -35.37 -15.26 -10.45
N GLN A 166 -35.68 -16.14 -9.49
CA GLN A 166 -36.86 -17.00 -9.53
C GLN A 166 -38.14 -16.20 -9.50
N LEU A 167 -38.23 -15.12 -8.70
CA LEU A 167 -39.37 -14.24 -8.64
C LEU A 167 -39.63 -13.50 -9.97
N ASN A 168 -38.55 -13.05 -10.62
CA ASN A 168 -38.65 -12.41 -11.94
C ASN A 168 -39.12 -13.37 -13.03
N LEU A 169 -38.58 -14.61 -13.04
CA LEU A 169 -39.01 -15.64 -13.98
C LEU A 169 -40.49 -16.06 -13.76
N ALA A 170 -40.91 -16.13 -12.49
CA ALA A 170 -42.31 -16.42 -12.17
C ALA A 170 -43.27 -15.27 -12.61
N ASN A 171 -42.82 -14.02 -12.51
CA ASN A 171 -43.58 -12.85 -12.91
C ASN A 171 -43.70 -12.69 -14.44
N GLU A 172 -42.64 -13.05 -15.18
CA GLU A 172 -42.65 -13.12 -16.66
C GLU A 172 -43.49 -14.27 -17.21
N SER A 173 -43.72 -15.32 -16.38
CA SER A 173 -44.52 -16.49 -16.78
C SER A 173 -46.01 -16.34 -16.55
N GLN A 174 -46.49 -15.21 -15.97
CA GLN A 174 -47.91 -14.94 -15.87
C GLN A 174 -48.48 -14.55 -17.24
N PRO A 175 -49.46 -15.29 -17.79
CA PRO A 175 -50.09 -14.92 -19.06
C PRO A 175 -50.80 -13.56 -18.87
N VAL A 176 -50.49 -12.60 -19.75
CA VAL A 176 -51.27 -11.38 -19.89
C VAL A 176 -52.70 -11.81 -20.26
N VAL A 177 -53.58 -11.84 -19.27
CA VAL A 177 -55.00 -12.06 -19.52
C VAL A 177 -55.49 -10.78 -20.20
N ASP A 178 -55.71 -10.84 -21.52
CA ASP A 178 -56.29 -9.80 -22.34
C ASP A 178 -57.65 -9.35 -21.77
N ALA A 179 -57.65 -8.22 -21.08
CA ALA A 179 -58.85 -7.50 -20.74
C ALA A 179 -59.29 -6.63 -21.96
N GLN A 180 -59.62 -7.29 -23.06
CA GLN A 180 -60.26 -6.63 -24.18
C GLN A 180 -61.35 -7.56 -24.79
N PHE A 181 -62.46 -7.66 -24.16
CA PHE A 181 -63.75 -8.01 -24.85
C PHE A 181 -64.90 -7.66 -23.90
N GLU A 182 -65.29 -6.40 -23.87
CA GLU A 182 -66.67 -5.99 -23.55
C GLU A 182 -66.85 -4.49 -23.83
N GLN A 183 -67.10 -4.17 -25.10
CA GLN A 183 -67.83 -2.99 -25.48
C GLN A 183 -68.24 -3.18 -26.92
N THR A 184 -69.36 -3.90 -27.14
CA THR A 184 -70.27 -3.63 -28.25
C THR A 184 -71.55 -4.43 -28.03
N GLN A 185 -72.58 -3.82 -27.46
CA GLN A 185 -73.99 -3.87 -27.86
C GLN A 185 -74.72 -2.77 -27.16
#